data_96e82b4609f953b153d5cfcbb4f0d42f
#
_entry.id   96e82b4609f953b153d5cfcbb4f0d42f
#
_cell.length_a   1.000
_cell.length_b   1.000
_cell.length_c   1.000
_cell.angle_alpha   90.00
_cell.angle_beta   90.00
_cell.angle_gamma   90.00
#
_symmetry.space_group_name_H-M   'P 1'
#
loop_
_entity.id
_entity.type
_entity.pdbx_description
1 polymer ?
#
loop_
_entity_poly.entity_id
_entity_poly.type
_entity_poly.pdbx_seq_one_letter_code
_entity_poly.pdbx_strand_id
1 'polypeptide(L)'
;MKKPILASCLIIFLSACAIQKDNLATTEHLYDFSRTDYLRADPQYTVYQVDSNLSQILVRAYRGGLMAKFGHDHIIASQDIRGYVRIHNKTEDCRADFYAPLGSLDVDNEKFRAAENLDSTPSEKDIIGTKNNMLKSLEQPIFPLVKLHSSDCSSALAGAMTSVALTIHGVTRPLQLAIKIAREGDGNLLLSGTFSILQTDFSIEPFSIMNGLIKVQDRLDLRYLITATKLPR
;
A
#
# COMPACT_ATOMS: atom_id res chain seq x y z
N MET A 1 80.73 2.15 -11.52
CA MET A 1 79.46 1.57 -12.06
C MET A 1 78.39 1.82 -11.02
N LYS A 2 77.57 2.85 -11.25
CA LYS A 2 76.46 3.23 -10.33
C LYS A 2 75.14 2.70 -10.92
N LYS A 3 74.42 1.89 -10.19
CA LYS A 3 73.06 1.39 -10.52
C LYS A 3 72.04 2.47 -10.16
N PRO A 4 71.02 2.75 -10.97
CA PRO A 4 69.91 3.60 -10.58
C PRO A 4 68.84 2.82 -9.77
N ILE A 5 68.39 3.46 -8.71
CA ILE A 5 67.27 3.01 -7.86
C ILE A 5 65.98 3.45 -8.56
N LEU A 6 65.15 2.47 -8.94
CA LEU A 6 63.79 2.69 -9.45
C LEU A 6 62.84 2.93 -8.30
N ALA A 7 62.35 4.14 -8.13
CA ALA A 7 61.27 4.45 -7.18
C ALA A 7 59.94 4.06 -7.78
N SER A 8 59.31 3.01 -7.23
CA SER A 8 57.98 2.57 -7.61
C SER A 8 56.90 3.45 -6.89
N CYS A 9 56.25 4.28 -7.67
CA CYS A 9 55.17 5.13 -7.16
C CYS A 9 53.88 4.31 -7.06
N LEU A 10 53.51 3.93 -5.83
CA LEU A 10 52.26 3.22 -5.53
C LEU A 10 51.08 4.21 -5.55
N ILE A 11 50.34 4.22 -6.65
CA ILE A 11 49.12 5.01 -6.78
C ILE A 11 48.00 4.26 -6.05
N ILE A 12 47.60 4.76 -4.89
CA ILE A 12 46.40 4.28 -4.13
C ILE A 12 45.20 4.89 -4.79
N PHE A 13 44.43 4.08 -5.52
CA PHE A 13 43.08 4.43 -5.96
C PHE A 13 42.13 4.42 -4.75
N LEU A 14 41.81 5.59 -4.27
CA LEU A 14 40.67 5.79 -3.36
C LEU A 14 39.38 5.64 -4.20
N SER A 15 38.82 4.44 -4.18
CA SER A 15 37.45 4.22 -4.68
C SER A 15 36.49 4.89 -3.71
N ALA A 16 36.08 6.12 -4.02
CA ALA A 16 34.96 6.75 -3.35
C ALA A 16 33.70 5.97 -3.71
N CYS A 17 33.11 5.26 -2.74
CA CYS A 17 31.74 4.77 -2.83
C CYS A 17 30.81 5.98 -3.02
N ALA A 18 30.41 6.23 -4.24
CA ALA A 18 29.28 7.10 -4.52
C ALA A 18 28.03 6.37 -3.98
N ILE A 19 27.54 6.81 -2.83
CA ILE A 19 26.24 6.38 -2.28
C ILE A 19 25.19 6.81 -3.29
N GLN A 20 24.57 5.83 -3.88
CA GLN A 20 23.52 5.92 -4.87
C GLN A 20 22.35 6.76 -4.34
N LYS A 21 22.27 8.01 -4.77
CA LYS A 21 21.11 8.89 -4.60
C LYS A 21 19.98 8.60 -5.61
N ASP A 22 20.17 7.62 -6.48
CA ASP A 22 19.30 7.40 -7.65
C ASP A 22 18.02 6.60 -7.37
N ASN A 23 17.86 6.00 -6.17
CA ASN A 23 16.71 5.16 -5.90
C ASN A 23 15.43 5.91 -5.46
N LEU A 24 15.50 7.18 -5.08
CA LEU A 24 14.32 7.95 -4.71
C LEU A 24 13.60 8.56 -5.93
N ALA A 25 14.34 8.98 -6.94
CA ALA A 25 13.79 9.56 -8.16
C ALA A 25 13.09 8.51 -9.05
N THR A 26 13.57 7.24 -9.02
CA THR A 26 12.98 6.14 -9.81
C THR A 26 11.65 5.67 -9.26
N THR A 27 11.40 5.85 -7.96
CA THR A 27 10.14 5.42 -7.34
C THR A 27 8.98 6.39 -7.63
N GLU A 28 9.24 7.68 -7.79
CA GLU A 28 8.19 8.67 -8.10
C GLU A 28 7.59 8.48 -9.50
N HIS A 29 8.32 7.93 -10.47
CA HIS A 29 7.82 7.65 -11.82
C HIS A 29 6.91 6.39 -11.91
N LEU A 30 6.86 5.57 -10.88
CA LEU A 30 5.97 4.41 -10.82
C LEU A 30 4.51 4.80 -10.48
N TYR A 31 4.28 6.05 -10.12
CA TYR A 31 2.97 6.53 -9.69
C TYR A 31 2.26 7.23 -10.84
N ASP A 32 1.13 6.68 -11.24
CA ASP A 32 0.34 7.09 -12.40
C ASP A 32 -0.46 8.40 -12.19
N PHE A 33 -0.32 9.04 -11.04
CA PHE A 33 -0.86 10.38 -10.81
C PHE A 33 0.25 11.33 -10.40
N SER A 34 0.25 12.50 -11.02
CA SER A 34 1.23 13.52 -10.71
C SER A 34 0.84 14.26 -9.43
N ARG A 35 1.68 14.20 -8.41
CA ARG A 35 1.61 15.12 -7.26
C ARG A 35 1.40 16.56 -7.73
N THR A 36 2.03 16.92 -8.85
CA THR A 36 1.93 18.24 -9.47
C THR A 36 0.51 18.59 -9.88
N ASP A 37 -0.31 17.61 -10.32
CA ASP A 37 -1.71 17.85 -10.71
C ASP A 37 -2.58 18.27 -9.54
N TYR A 38 -2.28 17.74 -8.35
CA TYR A 38 -2.95 18.15 -7.13
C TYR A 38 -2.44 19.49 -6.59
N LEU A 39 -1.13 19.73 -6.64
CA LEU A 39 -0.51 20.96 -6.11
C LEU A 39 -0.73 22.19 -7.01
N ARG A 40 -0.97 22.00 -8.31
CA ARG A 40 -1.36 23.04 -9.26
C ARG A 40 -2.87 23.23 -9.32
N ALA A 41 -3.61 22.56 -8.43
CA ALA A 41 -5.06 22.64 -8.41
C ALA A 41 -5.49 24.12 -8.35
N ASP A 42 -6.52 24.43 -9.12
CA ASP A 42 -7.22 25.72 -9.12
C ASP A 42 -7.54 26.12 -7.66
N PRO A 43 -7.38 27.41 -7.28
CA PRO A 43 -7.76 27.92 -5.95
C PRO A 43 -9.21 27.60 -5.54
N GLN A 44 -10.06 27.19 -6.47
CA GLN A 44 -11.39 26.70 -6.17
C GLN A 44 -11.44 25.33 -5.48
N TYR A 45 -10.32 24.60 -5.45
CA TYR A 45 -10.23 23.30 -4.78
C TYR A 45 -9.45 23.38 -3.48
N THR A 46 -9.92 22.64 -2.47
CA THR A 46 -9.12 22.32 -1.29
C THR A 46 -8.46 20.97 -1.54
N VAL A 47 -7.13 20.92 -1.34
CA VAL A 47 -6.32 19.70 -1.50
C VAL A 47 -5.94 19.17 -0.14
N TYR A 48 -6.06 17.85 0.01
CA TYR A 48 -5.67 17.10 1.18
C TYR A 48 -4.61 16.08 0.78
N GLN A 49 -3.61 15.89 1.64
CA GLN A 49 -2.58 14.86 1.50
C GLN A 49 -2.75 13.81 2.58
N VAL A 50 -2.63 12.54 2.23
CA VAL A 50 -2.64 11.44 3.21
C VAL A 50 -1.49 11.61 4.20
N ASP A 51 -1.82 11.51 5.48
CA ASP A 51 -0.83 11.37 6.57
C ASP A 51 -0.64 9.89 6.86
N SER A 52 0.48 9.33 6.39
CA SER A 52 0.80 7.92 6.57
C SER A 52 0.93 7.50 8.04
N ASN A 53 1.34 8.41 8.93
CA ASN A 53 1.51 8.10 10.35
C ASN A 53 0.16 7.91 11.06
N LEU A 54 -0.91 8.52 10.53
CA LEU A 54 -2.27 8.47 11.07
C LEU A 54 -3.19 7.58 10.22
N SER A 55 -2.64 6.91 9.21
CA SER A 55 -3.41 6.10 8.26
C SER A 55 -3.03 4.63 8.35
N GLN A 56 -4.02 3.77 8.16
CA GLN A 56 -3.83 2.32 8.23
C GLN A 56 -4.84 1.58 7.36
N ILE A 57 -4.38 0.53 6.67
CA ILE A 57 -5.23 -0.48 6.06
C ILE A 57 -4.87 -1.82 6.67
N LEU A 58 -5.86 -2.58 7.12
CA LEU A 58 -5.71 -3.97 7.56
C LEU A 58 -6.41 -4.89 6.58
N VAL A 59 -5.74 -5.96 6.20
CA VAL A 59 -6.24 -6.99 5.31
C VAL A 59 -6.21 -8.31 6.08
N ARG A 60 -7.37 -8.95 6.26
CA ARG A 60 -7.45 -10.29 6.83
C ARG A 60 -7.51 -11.33 5.71
N ALA A 61 -6.58 -12.27 5.75
CA ALA A 61 -6.52 -13.42 4.87
C ALA A 61 -6.81 -14.69 5.68
N TYR A 62 -7.73 -15.49 5.20
CA TYR A 62 -8.25 -16.64 5.94
C TYR A 62 -7.57 -17.93 5.51
N ARG A 63 -7.26 -18.80 6.47
CA ARG A 63 -6.84 -20.18 6.21
C ARG A 63 -7.96 -20.99 5.56
N GLY A 64 -7.60 -21.90 4.67
CA GLY A 64 -8.53 -22.76 3.94
C GLY A 64 -7.93 -24.12 3.58
N GLY A 65 -8.72 -24.94 2.90
CA GLY A 65 -8.36 -26.30 2.52
C GLY A 65 -8.76 -27.34 3.55
N LEU A 66 -8.66 -28.64 3.21
CA LEU A 66 -9.06 -29.75 4.08
C LEU A 66 -8.21 -29.82 5.35
N MET A 67 -6.99 -29.32 5.31
CA MET A 67 -6.04 -29.31 6.43
C MET A 67 -5.88 -27.89 7.03
N ALA A 68 -6.88 -27.01 6.88
CA ALA A 68 -6.86 -25.63 7.38
C ALA A 68 -6.52 -25.51 8.87
N LYS A 69 -6.82 -26.54 9.68
CA LYS A 69 -6.48 -26.58 11.12
C LYS A 69 -4.98 -26.50 11.43
N PHE A 70 -4.12 -26.81 10.45
CA PHE A 70 -2.66 -26.71 10.58
C PHE A 70 -2.10 -25.36 10.09
N GLY A 71 -2.95 -24.52 9.50
CA GLY A 71 -2.63 -23.14 9.18
C GLY A 71 -3.25 -22.17 10.18
N HIS A 72 -3.05 -20.89 9.95
CA HIS A 72 -3.66 -19.80 10.72
C HIS A 72 -4.10 -18.67 9.81
N ASP A 73 -4.99 -17.83 10.32
CA ASP A 73 -5.37 -16.61 9.62
C ASP A 73 -4.24 -15.60 9.72
N HIS A 74 -4.09 -14.81 8.69
CA HIS A 74 -3.08 -13.75 8.61
C HIS A 74 -3.72 -12.38 8.69
N ILE A 75 -3.00 -11.43 9.28
CA ILE A 75 -3.31 -10.00 9.22
C ILE A 75 -2.16 -9.27 8.54
N ILE A 76 -2.47 -8.53 7.48
CA ILE A 76 -1.52 -7.74 6.74
C ILE A 76 -1.87 -6.27 6.95
N ALA A 77 -0.90 -5.48 7.39
CA ALA A 77 -1.07 -4.04 7.61
C ALA A 77 -0.31 -3.24 6.56
N SER A 78 -0.94 -2.19 6.06
CA SER A 78 -0.27 -1.11 5.33
C SER A 78 -0.36 0.17 6.15
N GLN A 79 0.79 0.77 6.42
CA GLN A 79 0.93 2.08 7.08
C GLN A 79 1.68 3.08 6.18
N ASP A 80 2.31 2.64 5.09
CA ASP A 80 2.89 3.50 4.05
C ASP A 80 1.85 3.76 2.95
N ILE A 81 0.79 4.49 3.33
CA ILE A 81 -0.27 4.86 2.41
C ILE A 81 -0.03 6.30 1.99
N ARG A 82 -0.03 6.55 0.69
CA ARG A 82 0.23 7.87 0.11
C ARG A 82 -0.90 8.24 -0.84
N GLY A 83 -1.11 9.53 -1.02
CA GLY A 83 -2.13 9.99 -1.95
C GLY A 83 -2.68 11.35 -1.62
N TYR A 84 -3.68 11.73 -2.41
CA TYR A 84 -4.30 13.04 -2.35
C TYR A 84 -5.81 12.93 -2.55
N VAL A 85 -6.52 13.88 -1.97
CA VAL A 85 -7.93 14.17 -2.25
C VAL A 85 -8.03 15.65 -2.61
N ARG A 86 -8.75 15.99 -3.68
CA ARG A 86 -9.14 17.37 -3.96
C ARG A 86 -10.66 17.48 -3.95
N ILE A 87 -11.16 18.54 -3.34
CA ILE A 87 -12.60 18.81 -3.23
C ILE A 87 -12.83 20.25 -3.65
N HIS A 88 -13.77 20.47 -4.56
CA HIS A 88 -14.16 21.81 -4.97
C HIS A 88 -14.90 22.54 -3.85
N ASN A 89 -14.59 23.83 -3.63
CA ASN A 89 -15.06 24.59 -2.46
C ASN A 89 -16.55 24.97 -2.51
N LYS A 90 -17.18 24.93 -3.68
CA LYS A 90 -18.58 25.35 -3.89
C LYS A 90 -19.46 24.26 -4.48
N THR A 91 -18.87 23.28 -5.14
CA THR A 91 -19.57 22.13 -5.71
C THR A 91 -19.05 20.88 -5.01
N GLU A 92 -19.65 19.74 -5.25
CA GLU A 92 -19.20 18.47 -4.70
C GLU A 92 -18.18 17.75 -5.60
N ASP A 93 -17.64 18.43 -6.63
CA ASP A 93 -16.60 17.86 -7.48
C ASP A 93 -15.39 17.43 -6.62
N CYS A 94 -15.04 16.17 -6.73
CA CYS A 94 -14.10 15.50 -5.86
C CYS A 94 -13.32 14.42 -6.65
N ARG A 95 -12.02 14.40 -6.44
CA ARG A 95 -11.14 13.34 -6.96
C ARG A 95 -10.23 12.84 -5.86
N ALA A 96 -9.95 11.53 -5.86
CA ALA A 96 -9.03 10.91 -4.91
C ALA A 96 -8.14 9.88 -5.60
N ASP A 97 -6.87 9.90 -5.24
CA ASP A 97 -5.86 8.93 -5.67
C ASP A 97 -5.03 8.48 -4.48
N PHE A 98 -5.02 7.17 -4.21
CA PHE A 98 -4.25 6.54 -3.15
C PHE A 98 -3.40 5.40 -3.69
N TYR A 99 -2.26 5.16 -3.05
CA TYR A 99 -1.44 4.00 -3.33
C TYR A 99 -0.71 3.52 -2.08
N ALA A 100 -0.39 2.22 -2.07
CA ALA A 100 0.40 1.56 -1.04
C ALA A 100 1.45 0.64 -1.68
N PRO A 101 2.74 0.79 -1.31
CA PRO A 101 3.79 -0.12 -1.77
C PRO A 101 3.64 -1.51 -1.15
N LEU A 102 3.66 -2.56 -1.98
CA LEU A 102 3.57 -3.93 -1.49
C LEU A 102 4.77 -4.34 -0.61
N GLY A 103 5.95 -3.81 -0.90
CA GLY A 103 7.17 -4.11 -0.13
C GLY A 103 7.13 -3.61 1.31
N SER A 104 6.36 -2.53 1.59
CA SER A 104 6.21 -1.96 2.94
C SER A 104 5.15 -2.64 3.80
N LEU A 105 4.41 -3.63 3.26
CA LEU A 105 3.38 -4.34 4.02
C LEU A 105 3.99 -5.07 5.22
N ASP A 106 3.35 -4.94 6.37
CA ASP A 106 3.69 -5.62 7.62
C ASP A 106 2.75 -6.83 7.80
N VAL A 107 3.33 -8.02 7.92
CA VAL A 107 2.59 -9.28 7.96
C VAL A 107 2.64 -9.84 9.37
N ASP A 108 1.48 -10.19 9.90
CA ASP A 108 1.31 -10.86 11.18
C ASP A 108 1.97 -10.17 12.38
N ASN A 109 2.04 -8.84 12.33
CA ASN A 109 2.51 -8.05 13.45
C ASN A 109 1.67 -8.34 14.71
N GLU A 110 2.33 -8.62 15.82
CA GLU A 110 1.71 -9.04 17.08
C GLU A 110 0.60 -8.08 17.56
N LYS A 111 0.84 -6.78 17.46
CA LYS A 111 -0.14 -5.75 17.83
C LYS A 111 -1.45 -5.87 17.02
N PHE A 112 -1.33 -6.09 15.71
CA PHE A 112 -2.50 -6.21 14.84
C PHE A 112 -3.19 -7.55 14.99
N ARG A 113 -2.43 -8.63 15.19
CA ARG A 113 -3.00 -9.95 15.50
C ARG A 113 -3.81 -9.91 16.79
N ALA A 114 -3.26 -9.30 17.85
CA ALA A 114 -3.97 -9.15 19.13
C ALA A 114 -5.24 -8.31 18.99
N ALA A 115 -5.18 -7.18 18.24
CA ALA A 115 -6.35 -6.33 18.00
C ALA A 115 -7.46 -7.03 17.19
N GLU A 116 -7.10 -7.99 16.34
CA GLU A 116 -8.04 -8.81 15.54
C GLU A 116 -8.44 -10.13 16.22
N ASN A 117 -8.01 -10.37 17.46
CA ASN A 117 -8.27 -11.60 18.23
C ASN A 117 -7.87 -12.87 17.46
N LEU A 118 -6.70 -12.86 16.80
CA LEU A 118 -6.19 -14.04 16.11
C LEU A 118 -5.61 -15.04 17.12
N ASP A 119 -5.96 -16.30 16.93
CA ASP A 119 -5.78 -17.41 17.90
C ASP A 119 -4.39 -18.01 17.95
N SER A 120 -3.44 -17.53 17.14
CA SER A 120 -2.08 -18.09 17.06
C SER A 120 -1.01 -17.02 17.04
N THR A 121 0.19 -17.40 17.48
CA THR A 121 1.38 -16.55 17.44
C THR A 121 2.40 -17.20 16.49
N PRO A 122 2.48 -16.80 15.21
CA PRO A 122 3.46 -17.33 14.27
C PRO A 122 4.88 -17.00 14.71
N SER A 123 5.82 -17.89 14.41
CA SER A 123 7.24 -17.58 14.63
C SER A 123 7.72 -16.52 13.64
N GLU A 124 8.82 -15.83 13.96
CA GLU A 124 9.44 -14.87 13.05
C GLU A 124 9.77 -15.49 11.69
N LYS A 125 10.23 -16.73 11.67
CA LYS A 125 10.50 -17.49 10.45
C LYS A 125 9.24 -17.68 9.61
N ASP A 126 8.10 -17.98 10.26
CA ASP A 126 6.81 -18.16 9.56
C ASP A 126 6.30 -16.84 9.01
N ILE A 127 6.46 -15.75 9.76
CA ILE A 127 6.09 -14.38 9.31
C ILE A 127 6.88 -14.01 8.06
N ILE A 128 8.22 -14.19 8.08
CA ILE A 128 9.07 -13.92 6.91
C ILE A 128 8.66 -14.80 5.73
N GLY A 129 8.42 -16.09 5.96
CA GLY A 129 7.97 -17.03 4.94
C GLY A 129 6.64 -16.62 4.31
N THR A 130 5.68 -16.22 5.14
CA THR A 130 4.36 -15.74 4.70
C THR A 130 4.48 -14.47 3.87
N LYS A 131 5.27 -13.49 4.31
CA LYS A 131 5.51 -12.26 3.56
C LYS A 131 6.13 -12.56 2.19
N ASN A 132 7.14 -13.41 2.14
CA ASN A 132 7.79 -13.79 0.88
C ASN A 132 6.83 -14.49 -0.09
N ASN A 133 6.01 -15.41 0.41
CA ASN A 133 5.00 -16.10 -0.40
C ASN A 133 3.94 -15.12 -0.92
N MET A 134 3.46 -14.21 -0.07
CA MET A 134 2.52 -13.15 -0.46
C MET A 134 3.10 -12.28 -1.57
N LEU A 135 4.31 -11.75 -1.39
CA LEU A 135 4.96 -10.87 -2.38
C LEU A 135 5.22 -11.61 -3.71
N LYS A 136 5.50 -12.91 -3.65
CA LYS A 136 5.65 -13.76 -4.83
C LYS A 136 4.31 -13.95 -5.56
N SER A 137 3.22 -14.26 -4.83
CA SER A 137 1.89 -14.41 -5.44
C SER A 137 1.37 -13.11 -6.06
N LEU A 138 1.79 -11.96 -5.51
CA LEU A 138 1.47 -10.63 -6.03
C LEU A 138 2.43 -10.16 -7.13
N GLU A 139 3.42 -10.97 -7.51
CA GLU A 139 4.47 -10.59 -8.49
C GLU A 139 5.04 -9.19 -8.22
N GLN A 140 5.36 -8.91 -6.94
CA GLN A 140 5.72 -7.59 -6.43
C GLN A 140 6.80 -6.86 -7.25
N PRO A 141 7.82 -7.49 -7.81
CA PRO A 141 8.81 -6.79 -8.65
C PRO A 141 8.22 -6.20 -9.94
N ILE A 142 7.12 -6.79 -10.44
CA ILE A 142 6.43 -6.33 -11.65
C ILE A 142 5.31 -5.35 -11.27
N PHE A 143 4.56 -5.67 -10.21
CA PHE A 143 3.42 -4.90 -9.74
C PHE A 143 3.66 -4.39 -8.30
N PRO A 144 4.54 -3.41 -8.10
CA PRO A 144 5.00 -3.02 -6.77
C PRO A 144 3.96 -2.28 -5.92
N LEU A 145 2.82 -1.87 -6.51
CA LEU A 145 1.84 -0.99 -5.88
C LEU A 145 0.42 -1.55 -5.94
N VAL A 146 -0.32 -1.34 -4.86
CA VAL A 146 -1.78 -1.28 -4.88
C VAL A 146 -2.18 0.18 -5.11
N LYS A 147 -3.15 0.42 -6.01
CA LYS A 147 -3.65 1.77 -6.32
C LYS A 147 -5.17 1.81 -6.20
N LEU A 148 -5.69 2.93 -5.69
CA LEU A 148 -7.11 3.23 -5.68
C LEU A 148 -7.32 4.61 -6.29
N HIS A 149 -8.20 4.68 -7.27
CA HIS A 149 -8.56 5.91 -7.98
C HIS A 149 -10.07 6.13 -7.90
N SER A 150 -10.49 7.37 -7.65
CA SER A 150 -11.85 7.83 -7.85
C SER A 150 -11.81 9.16 -8.62
N SER A 151 -12.37 9.15 -9.82
CA SER A 151 -12.51 10.36 -10.64
C SER A 151 -13.59 11.30 -10.12
N ASP A 152 -14.56 10.73 -9.40
CA ASP A 152 -15.64 11.46 -8.72
C ASP A 152 -15.96 10.77 -7.39
N CYS A 153 -15.60 11.43 -6.29
CA CYS A 153 -15.89 10.98 -4.93
C CYS A 153 -17.00 11.80 -4.25
N SER A 154 -17.78 12.57 -5.01
CA SER A 154 -18.89 13.40 -4.49
C SER A 154 -19.92 12.58 -3.73
N SER A 155 -20.26 11.39 -4.23
CA SER A 155 -21.16 10.46 -3.54
C SER A 155 -20.69 10.10 -2.13
N ALA A 156 -19.39 9.92 -1.90
CA ALA A 156 -18.84 9.66 -0.58
C ALA A 156 -19.02 10.86 0.37
N LEU A 157 -18.89 12.09 -0.14
CA LEU A 157 -19.13 13.30 0.64
C LEU A 157 -20.60 13.42 1.06
N ALA A 158 -21.52 12.91 0.23
CA ALA A 158 -22.94 12.82 0.53
C ALA A 158 -23.34 11.58 1.37
N GLY A 159 -22.37 10.75 1.80
CA GLY A 159 -22.62 9.53 2.57
C GLY A 159 -23.20 8.36 1.76
N ALA A 160 -23.14 8.44 0.44
CA ALA A 160 -23.62 7.39 -0.47
C ALA A 160 -22.49 6.44 -0.91
N MET A 161 -22.86 5.36 -1.60
CA MET A 161 -21.92 4.45 -2.22
C MET A 161 -21.13 5.18 -3.31
N THR A 162 -19.83 4.99 -3.34
CA THR A 162 -18.92 5.67 -4.26
C THR A 162 -18.20 4.65 -5.13
N SER A 163 -18.17 4.94 -6.43
CA SER A 163 -17.39 4.13 -7.37
C SER A 163 -15.91 4.46 -7.28
N VAL A 164 -15.11 3.42 -7.09
CA VAL A 164 -13.63 3.52 -7.09
C VAL A 164 -13.05 2.45 -8.03
N ALA A 165 -11.92 2.75 -8.63
CA ALA A 165 -11.13 1.80 -9.40
C ALA A 165 -9.97 1.30 -8.51
N LEU A 166 -10.00 0.03 -8.12
CA LEU A 166 -8.94 -0.63 -7.37
C LEU A 166 -8.04 -1.40 -8.34
N THR A 167 -6.73 -1.16 -8.28
CA THR A 167 -5.72 -1.86 -9.08
C THR A 167 -4.81 -2.66 -8.16
N ILE A 168 -4.76 -3.98 -8.37
CA ILE A 168 -3.85 -4.92 -7.71
C ILE A 168 -3.30 -5.85 -8.79
N HIS A 169 -2.03 -6.24 -8.70
CA HIS A 169 -1.43 -7.20 -9.64
C HIS A 169 -1.62 -6.79 -11.12
N GLY A 170 -1.57 -5.49 -11.42
CA GLY A 170 -1.80 -4.95 -12.77
C GLY A 170 -3.25 -4.97 -13.26
N VAL A 171 -4.18 -5.58 -12.52
CA VAL A 171 -5.60 -5.67 -12.89
C VAL A 171 -6.40 -4.60 -12.14
N THR A 172 -7.22 -3.85 -12.88
CA THR A 172 -8.11 -2.83 -12.32
C THR A 172 -9.55 -3.32 -12.29
N ARG A 173 -10.21 -3.17 -11.14
CA ARG A 173 -11.64 -3.51 -10.97
C ARG A 173 -12.41 -2.33 -10.38
N PRO A 174 -13.61 -2.02 -10.92
CA PRO A 174 -14.50 -1.07 -10.29
C PRO A 174 -15.13 -1.70 -9.04
N LEU A 175 -15.16 -0.95 -7.94
CA LEU A 175 -15.81 -1.32 -6.69
C LEU A 175 -16.78 -0.23 -6.27
N GLN A 176 -17.85 -0.62 -5.57
CA GLN A 176 -18.74 0.30 -4.88
C GLN A 176 -18.43 0.25 -3.39
N LEU A 177 -17.95 1.34 -2.83
CA LEU A 177 -17.54 1.43 -1.44
C LEU A 177 -18.44 2.37 -0.64
N ALA A 178 -18.87 1.93 0.53
CA ALA A 178 -19.45 2.79 1.54
C ALA A 178 -18.32 3.45 2.34
N ILE A 179 -18.03 4.70 2.05
CA ILE A 179 -16.95 5.44 2.70
C ILE A 179 -17.55 6.40 3.74
N LYS A 180 -17.18 6.24 5.00
CA LYS A 180 -17.52 7.22 6.04
C LYS A 180 -16.47 8.31 6.03
N ILE A 181 -16.90 9.55 5.85
CA ILE A 181 -16.04 10.73 5.87
C ILE A 181 -16.43 11.59 7.06
N ALA A 182 -15.49 11.85 7.97
CA ALA A 182 -15.61 12.83 9.04
C ALA A 182 -14.60 13.96 8.81
N ARG A 183 -14.93 15.16 9.28
CA ARG A 183 -14.01 16.30 9.34
C ARG A 183 -13.55 16.45 10.78
N GLU A 184 -12.23 16.50 10.99
CA GLU A 184 -11.62 16.56 12.31
C GLU A 184 -10.68 17.77 12.44
N GLY A 185 -10.59 18.33 13.64
CA GLY A 185 -9.67 19.42 13.99
C GLY A 185 -9.76 20.60 13.00
N ASP A 186 -8.63 20.97 12.41
CA ASP A 186 -8.50 22.08 11.46
C ASP A 186 -9.09 21.81 10.07
N GLY A 187 -10.05 20.87 9.98
CA GLY A 187 -10.75 20.51 8.77
C GLY A 187 -10.08 19.38 8.00
N ASN A 188 -9.27 18.57 8.67
CA ASN A 188 -8.73 17.33 8.13
C ASN A 188 -9.84 16.33 7.82
N LEU A 189 -9.59 15.41 6.88
CA LEU A 189 -10.53 14.35 6.52
C LEU A 189 -10.11 13.05 7.21
N LEU A 190 -11.08 12.40 7.85
CA LEU A 190 -10.96 11.02 8.30
C LEU A 190 -11.89 10.14 7.45
N LEU A 191 -11.29 9.25 6.67
CA LEU A 191 -11.99 8.30 5.80
C LEU A 191 -11.90 6.91 6.41
N SER A 192 -13.03 6.23 6.56
CA SER A 192 -13.05 4.88 7.11
C SER A 192 -14.09 4.00 6.43
N GLY A 193 -13.85 2.70 6.43
CA GLY A 193 -14.77 1.72 5.89
C GLY A 193 -14.21 0.30 5.90
N THR A 194 -15.04 -0.62 5.43
CA THR A 194 -14.70 -2.03 5.25
C THR A 194 -15.24 -2.51 3.91
N PHE A 195 -14.53 -3.41 3.27
CA PHE A 195 -14.99 -4.09 2.05
C PHE A 195 -14.26 -5.43 1.92
N SER A 196 -14.73 -6.25 1.00
CA SER A 196 -14.10 -7.54 0.67
C SER A 196 -13.78 -7.60 -0.81
N ILE A 197 -12.74 -8.35 -1.14
CA ILE A 197 -12.36 -8.66 -2.53
C ILE A 197 -12.10 -10.15 -2.67
N LEU A 198 -12.12 -10.64 -3.90
CA LEU A 198 -11.58 -11.95 -4.26
C LEU A 198 -10.22 -11.75 -4.93
N GLN A 199 -9.22 -12.53 -4.53
CA GLN A 199 -7.87 -12.50 -5.13
C GLN A 199 -7.94 -12.83 -6.63
N THR A 200 -8.81 -13.80 -6.99
CA THR A 200 -9.01 -14.23 -8.39
C THR A 200 -9.60 -13.13 -9.28
N ASP A 201 -10.34 -12.15 -8.74
CA ASP A 201 -10.82 -11.01 -9.51
C ASP A 201 -9.65 -10.15 -10.04
N PHE A 202 -8.50 -10.22 -9.37
CA PHE A 202 -7.27 -9.52 -9.75
C PHE A 202 -6.23 -10.43 -10.39
N SER A 203 -6.65 -11.60 -10.89
CA SER A 203 -5.76 -12.61 -11.49
C SER A 203 -4.65 -13.10 -10.56
N ILE A 204 -4.89 -13.04 -9.26
CA ILE A 204 -4.00 -13.57 -8.22
C ILE A 204 -4.44 -15.00 -7.90
N GLU A 205 -3.54 -15.97 -8.02
CA GLU A 205 -3.76 -17.30 -7.52
C GLU A 205 -3.53 -17.34 -6.01
N PRO A 206 -4.55 -17.69 -5.20
CA PRO A 206 -4.39 -17.78 -3.74
C PRO A 206 -3.32 -18.80 -3.38
N PHE A 207 -2.39 -18.42 -2.50
CA PHE A 207 -1.30 -19.29 -2.09
C PHE A 207 -1.79 -20.63 -1.56
N SER A 208 -1.19 -21.72 -2.02
CA SER A 208 -1.53 -23.08 -1.58
C SER A 208 -0.30 -23.98 -1.55
N ILE A 209 -0.32 -24.96 -0.65
CA ILE A 209 0.66 -26.02 -0.54
C ILE A 209 0.00 -27.39 -0.44
N MET A 210 0.76 -28.46 -0.65
CA MET A 210 0.30 -29.84 -0.55
C MET A 210 -0.95 -30.09 -1.45
N ASN A 211 -0.90 -29.66 -2.71
CA ASN A 211 -2.02 -29.76 -3.68
C ASN A 211 -3.34 -29.15 -3.17
N GLY A 212 -3.27 -28.00 -2.48
CA GLY A 212 -4.45 -27.28 -1.99
C GLY A 212 -4.99 -27.76 -0.64
N LEU A 213 -4.34 -28.73 0.01
CA LEU A 213 -4.75 -29.19 1.35
C LEU A 213 -4.65 -28.07 2.39
N ILE A 214 -3.63 -27.22 2.28
CA ILE A 214 -3.49 -25.98 3.05
C ILE A 214 -3.43 -24.85 2.04
N LYS A 215 -4.29 -23.85 2.18
CA LYS A 215 -4.35 -22.70 1.27
C LYS A 215 -4.85 -21.45 1.99
N VAL A 216 -4.60 -20.31 1.39
CA VAL A 216 -5.31 -19.06 1.72
C VAL A 216 -6.64 -19.08 0.97
N GLN A 217 -7.73 -18.62 1.62
CA GLN A 217 -9.01 -18.46 0.93
C GLN A 217 -8.90 -17.36 -0.12
N ASP A 218 -9.75 -17.43 -1.14
CA ASP A 218 -9.79 -16.44 -2.21
C ASP A 218 -10.23 -15.05 -1.67
N ARG A 219 -11.18 -15.04 -0.74
CA ARG A 219 -11.70 -13.82 -0.12
C ARG A 219 -10.69 -13.21 0.84
N LEU A 220 -10.52 -11.88 0.69
CA LEU A 220 -9.82 -11.01 1.63
C LEU A 220 -10.81 -9.98 2.17
N ASP A 221 -10.78 -9.74 3.49
CA ASP A 221 -11.56 -8.68 4.14
C ASP A 221 -10.63 -7.52 4.49
N LEU A 222 -11.03 -6.32 4.10
CA LEU A 222 -10.25 -5.10 4.27
C LEU A 222 -10.97 -4.12 5.20
N ARG A 223 -10.21 -3.50 6.09
CA ARG A 223 -10.65 -2.35 6.91
C ARG A 223 -9.61 -1.24 6.77
N TYR A 224 -10.08 -0.02 6.61
CA TYR A 224 -9.18 1.12 6.49
C TYR A 224 -9.60 2.28 7.38
N LEU A 225 -8.60 3.03 7.80
CA LEU A 225 -8.70 4.32 8.45
C LEU A 225 -7.64 5.22 7.80
N ILE A 226 -8.06 6.24 7.08
CA ILE A 226 -7.17 7.16 6.35
C ILE A 226 -7.41 8.56 6.86
N THR A 227 -6.35 9.18 7.35
CA THR A 227 -6.33 10.60 7.68
C THR A 227 -5.69 11.37 6.53
N ALA A 228 -6.37 12.38 6.02
CA ALA A 228 -5.81 13.28 5.02
C ALA A 228 -5.83 14.71 5.54
N THR A 229 -4.65 15.31 5.63
CA THR A 229 -4.44 16.65 6.16
C THR A 229 -4.59 17.70 5.07
N LYS A 230 -5.26 18.79 5.39
CA LYS A 230 -5.44 19.90 4.49
C LYS A 230 -4.09 20.55 4.19
N LEU A 231 -3.75 20.69 2.92
CA LEU A 231 -2.54 21.41 2.53
C LEU A 231 -2.74 22.92 2.67
N PRO A 232 -1.74 23.62 3.20
CA PRO A 232 -1.74 25.09 3.19
C PRO A 232 -1.74 25.59 1.74
N ARG A 233 -2.41 26.71 1.52
CA ARG A 233 -2.41 27.42 0.23
C ARG A 233 -1.22 28.33 0.10
#